data_b9b6765f37a1d8cf418741bd929dbdcb
#
_entry.id   b9b6765f37a1d8cf418741bd929dbdcb
#
_cell.length_a   1.000
_cell.length_b   1.000
_cell.length_c   1.000
_cell.angle_alpha   90.00
_cell.angle_beta   90.00
_cell.angle_gamma   90.00
#
_symmetry.space_group_name_H-M   'P 1'
#
loop_
_entity.id
_entity.type
_entity.pdbx_description
1 polymer ?
#
loop_
_entity_poly.entity_id
_entity_poly.type
_entity_poly.pdbx_seq_one_letter_code
_entity_poly.pdbx_strand_id
1 'polypeptide(L)' 'MKQFQLFFELIQVAIGNADCLSYTPSAQEWQMLFDSAKKQTLIGICFYGLQKLVKYEQTKHLPVTLKLKWLGLVASIQ' A
#
# COMPACT_ATOMS: atom_id res chain seq x y z
N MET A 1 7.59 3.48 15.43
CA MET A 1 6.46 4.23 14.89
C MET A 1 5.66 3.35 13.97
N LYS A 2 4.36 3.26 14.22
CA LYS A 2 3.50 2.30 13.53
C LYS A 2 3.42 2.51 12.02
N GLN A 3 3.43 3.76 11.57
CA GLN A 3 3.30 4.04 10.14
C GLN A 3 4.51 3.57 9.33
N PHE A 4 5.71 3.69 9.89
CA PHE A 4 6.91 3.19 9.22
C PHE A 4 6.92 1.67 9.18
N GLN A 5 6.41 1.06 10.25
CA GLN A 5 6.31 -0.40 10.29
C GLN A 5 5.38 -0.92 9.21
N LEU A 6 4.22 -0.29 9.04
CA LEU A 6 3.28 -0.69 8.00
C LEU A 6 3.85 -0.49 6.60
N PHE A 7 4.55 0.61 6.39
CA PHE A 7 5.19 0.89 5.11
C PHE A 7 6.21 -0.20 4.78
N PHE A 8 7.04 -0.53 5.76
CA PHE A 8 8.04 -1.58 5.61
C PHE A 8 7.37 -2.93 5.31
N GLU A 9 6.30 -3.25 6.05
CA GLU A 9 5.57 -4.50 5.84
C GLU A 9 4.97 -4.57 4.44
N LEU A 10 4.44 -3.46 3.95
CA LEU A 10 3.87 -3.41 2.61
C LEU A 10 4.94 -3.72 1.55
N ILE A 11 6.13 -3.17 1.72
CA ILE A 11 7.25 -3.46 0.82
C ILE A 11 7.64 -4.93 0.91
N GLN A 12 7.66 -5.51 2.11
CA GLN A 12 7.97 -6.92 2.29
C GLN A 12 6.97 -7.82 1.56
N VAL A 13 5.69 -7.44 1.60
CA VAL A 13 4.66 -8.15 0.84
C VAL A 13 4.93 -8.04 -0.66
N ALA A 14 5.30 -6.85 -1.12
CA ALA A 14 5.54 -6.62 -2.54
C ALA A 14 6.69 -7.46 -3.09
N ILE A 15 7.76 -7.61 -2.32
CA ILE A 15 8.93 -8.36 -2.77
C ILE A 15 8.86 -9.86 -2.44
N GLY A 16 7.75 -10.31 -1.82
CA GLY A 16 7.54 -11.71 -1.57
C GLY A 16 8.07 -12.25 -0.25
N ASN A 17 8.58 -11.38 0.64
CA ASN A 17 9.09 -11.78 1.94
C ASN A 17 8.00 -11.94 2.99
N ALA A 18 6.79 -11.46 2.72
CA ALA A 18 5.66 -11.58 3.62
C ALA A 18 4.40 -11.82 2.80
N ASP A 19 3.42 -12.48 3.38
CA ASP A 19 2.16 -12.77 2.69
C ASP A 19 1.13 -11.67 2.89
N CYS A 20 1.16 -11.02 4.05
CA CYS A 20 0.17 -9.99 4.40
C CYS A 20 0.74 -9.07 5.47
N LEU A 21 -0.03 -8.04 5.78
CA LEU A 21 0.34 -7.11 6.85
C LEU A 21 -0.05 -7.70 8.20
N SER A 22 0.53 -7.17 9.28
CA SER A 22 0.23 -7.67 10.63
C SER A 22 -1.21 -7.35 11.05
N TYR A 23 -1.83 -6.33 10.46
CA TYR A 23 -3.24 -6.03 10.68
C TYR A 23 -3.78 -5.23 9.50
N THR A 24 -5.12 -5.12 9.41
CA THR A 24 -5.75 -4.37 8.34
C THR A 24 -5.66 -2.87 8.61
N PRO A 25 -4.96 -2.09 7.77
CA PRO A 25 -4.85 -0.65 7.99
C PRO A 25 -6.19 0.05 7.88
N SER A 26 -6.37 1.12 8.67
CA SER A 26 -7.54 1.98 8.57
C SER A 26 -7.42 2.88 7.33
N ALA A 27 -8.52 3.58 6.98
CA ALA A 27 -8.48 4.52 5.86
C ALA A 27 -7.39 5.56 6.04
N GLN A 28 -7.24 6.06 7.27
CA GLN A 28 -6.22 7.06 7.57
C GLN A 28 -4.81 6.49 7.42
N GLU A 29 -4.62 5.26 7.85
CA GLU A 29 -3.32 4.59 7.72
C GLU A 29 -2.99 4.33 6.25
N TRP A 30 -3.99 3.98 5.44
CA TRP A 30 -3.79 3.83 4.00
C TRP A 30 -3.35 5.15 3.35
N GLN A 31 -3.95 6.27 3.80
CA GLN A 31 -3.55 7.58 3.30
C GLN A 31 -2.09 7.85 3.64
N MET A 32 -1.66 7.51 4.85
CA MET A 32 -0.27 7.70 5.26
C MET A 32 0.68 6.82 4.46
N LEU A 33 0.28 5.58 4.17
CA LEU A 33 1.07 4.68 3.34
C LEU A 33 1.22 5.24 1.93
N PHE A 34 0.13 5.77 1.37
CA PHE A 34 0.16 6.38 0.05
C PHE A 34 1.12 7.57 0.01
N ASP A 35 1.04 8.45 1.01
CA ASP A 35 1.90 9.62 1.09
C ASP A 35 3.37 9.22 1.22
N SER A 36 3.65 8.20 2.03
CA SER A 36 5.01 7.69 2.20
C SER A 36 5.56 7.10 0.90
N ALA A 37 4.72 6.35 0.19
CA ALA A 37 5.11 5.76 -1.09
C ALA A 37 5.41 6.85 -2.12
N LYS A 38 4.62 7.91 -2.13
CA LYS A 38 4.84 9.05 -3.01
C LYS A 38 6.19 9.73 -2.72
N LYS A 39 6.46 9.99 -1.44
CA LYS A 39 7.70 10.66 -1.03
C LYS A 39 8.92 9.83 -1.36
N GLN A 40 8.82 8.51 -1.25
CA GLN A 40 9.94 7.62 -1.49
C GLN A 40 10.05 7.17 -2.95
N THR A 41 9.15 7.63 -3.81
CA THR A 41 9.09 7.23 -5.21
C THR A 41 8.88 5.72 -5.37
N LEU A 42 8.14 5.12 -4.43
CA LEU A 42 7.90 3.68 -4.41
C LEU A 42 6.44 3.33 -4.69
N ILE A 43 5.73 4.20 -5.39
CA ILE A 43 4.31 4.04 -5.67
C ILE A 43 4.02 2.71 -6.37
N GLY A 44 4.81 2.35 -7.37
CA GLY A 44 4.59 1.11 -8.12
C GLY A 44 4.78 -0.13 -7.27
N ILE A 45 5.87 -0.17 -6.50
CA ILE A 45 6.17 -1.30 -5.62
C ILE A 45 5.09 -1.45 -4.57
N CYS A 46 4.70 -0.35 -3.93
CA CYS A 46 3.67 -0.39 -2.90
C CYS A 46 2.32 -0.79 -3.46
N PHE A 47 1.99 -0.36 -4.68
CA PHE A 47 0.74 -0.76 -5.33
C PHE A 47 0.73 -2.27 -5.61
N TYR A 48 1.87 -2.80 -6.03
CA TYR A 48 2.00 -4.23 -6.26
C TYR A 48 1.74 -5.03 -4.97
N GLY A 49 2.32 -4.56 -3.85
CA GLY A 49 2.05 -5.16 -2.56
C GLY A 49 0.59 -5.06 -2.16
N LEU A 50 -0.02 -3.90 -2.40
CA LEU A 50 -1.42 -3.68 -2.12
C LEU A 50 -2.31 -4.68 -2.88
N GLN A 51 -2.00 -4.94 -4.14
CA GLN A 51 -2.77 -5.90 -4.95
C GLN A 51 -2.69 -7.31 -4.38
N LYS A 52 -1.56 -7.68 -3.80
CA LYS A 52 -1.42 -8.98 -3.15
C LYS A 52 -2.29 -9.09 -1.90
N LEU A 53 -2.52 -7.96 -1.23
CA LEU A 53 -3.32 -7.93 -0.01
C LEU A 53 -4.83 -8.08 -0.26
N VAL A 54 -5.27 -7.86 -1.49
CA VAL A 54 -6.69 -7.97 -1.83
C VAL A 54 -7.23 -9.35 -1.47
N LYS A 55 -6.46 -10.38 -1.72
CA LYS A 55 -6.92 -11.74 -1.46
C LYS A 55 -7.02 -12.05 0.05
N TYR A 56 -6.37 -11.26 0.90
CA TYR A 56 -6.48 -11.38 2.35
C TYR A 56 -7.46 -10.39 2.95
N GLU A 57 -8.17 -9.64 2.11
CA GLU A 57 -9.16 -8.64 2.52
C GLU A 57 -8.58 -7.54 3.39
N GLN A 58 -7.28 -7.30 3.30
CA GLN A 58 -6.63 -6.25 4.09
C GLN A 58 -6.78 -4.87 3.47
N THR A 59 -7.39 -4.78 2.30
CA THR A 59 -7.66 -3.50 1.64
C THR A 59 -9.09 -3.02 1.85
N LYS A 60 -9.87 -3.67 2.72
CA LYS A 60 -11.28 -3.34 2.87
C LYS A 60 -11.53 -1.93 3.40
N HIS A 61 -10.58 -1.35 4.12
CA HIS A 61 -10.69 0.02 4.63
C HIS A 61 -10.02 1.04 3.71
N LEU A 62 -9.46 0.59 2.59
CA LEU A 62 -8.83 1.48 1.62
C LEU A 62 -9.91 2.24 0.86
N PRO A 63 -9.92 3.59 0.93
CA PRO A 63 -10.91 4.37 0.19
C PRO A 63 -10.75 4.16 -1.33
N VAL A 64 -11.88 4.05 -2.01
CA VAL A 64 -11.88 3.86 -3.47
C VAL A 64 -11.19 5.03 -4.16
N THR A 65 -11.43 6.25 -3.69
CA THR A 65 -10.80 7.44 -4.26
C THR A 65 -9.28 7.37 -4.15
N LEU A 66 -8.77 6.89 -3.02
CA LEU A 66 -7.34 6.75 -2.81
C LEU A 66 -6.76 5.66 -3.71
N LYS A 67 -7.46 4.57 -3.86
CA LYS A 67 -7.05 3.48 -4.75
C LYS A 67 -6.95 3.97 -6.19
N LEU A 68 -7.92 4.77 -6.63
CA LEU A 68 -7.90 5.33 -7.98
C LEU A 68 -6.75 6.30 -8.19
N LYS A 69 -6.44 7.12 -7.18
CA LYS A 69 -5.28 8.01 -7.24
C LYS A 69 -3.98 7.21 -7.37
N TRP A 70 -3.88 6.15 -6.60
CA TRP A 70 -2.70 5.29 -6.62
C TRP A 70 -2.52 4.67 -7.99
N LEU A 71 -3.61 4.11 -8.53
CA LEU A 71 -3.59 3.49 -9.85
C LEU A 71 -3.20 4.50 -10.93
N GLY A 72 -3.73 5.72 -10.83
CA GLY A 72 -3.39 6.78 -11.78
C GLY A 72 -1.92 7.13 -11.76
N LEU A 73 -1.31 7.19 -10.58
CA LEU A 73 0.12 7.47 -10.46
C LEU A 73 0.96 6.31 -11.00
N VAL A 74 0.56 5.08 -10.77
CA VAL A 74 1.26 3.91 -11.31
C VAL A 74 1.22 3.94 -12.84
N ALA A 75 0.06 4.24 -13.41
CA ALA A 75 -0.09 4.31 -14.86
C ALA A 75 0.75 5.41 -15.47
N SER A 76 0.90 6.55 -14.78
CA SER A 76 1.68 7.67 -15.33
C SER A 76 3.18 7.45 -15.26
N ILE A 77 3.64 6.54 -14.41
CA ILE A 77 5.07 6.22 -14.30
C ILE A 77 5.51 5.32 -15.45
N GLN A 78 4.61 4.53 -15.97
CA GLN A 78 4.89 3.66 -17.09
C GLN A 78 4.82 4.42 -18.40
#